data_38a2a3a81aca414939a6abfe065301fe
#
_entry.id   38a2a3a81aca414939a6abfe065301fe
#
_cell.length_a   1.000
_cell.length_b   1.000
_cell.length_c   1.000
_cell.angle_alpha   90.00
_cell.angle_beta   90.00
_cell.angle_gamma   90.00
#
_symmetry.space_group_name_H-M   'P 1'
#
loop_
_entity.id
_entity.type
_entity.pdbx_description
1 polymer ?
#
loop_
_entity_poly.entity_id
_entity_poly.type
_entity_poly.pdbx_seq_one_letter_code
_entity_poly.pdbx_strand_id
1 'polypeptide(L)'
;MKIVISGASGDLGRKITALLLQQVPASELILLTRHPAKLAAATALGAEVRKADFDDAPGLERALRGGDVMLLISTLSIGKRVQQHTTAIHAAKAAGIKHVVYTSSCGIQPQTPSISGKEHYATEHVLQKSGLHFTILRKSWYADVIPQLLMPAAIAMGTIGFSTGNGMVAPVAKADCARAAASVLANYRTHTNAIYEITGPQLFTLADMIAHCSTVSRKPIVYQNLSHADKQAIFDAMGISRDYQEGMMNDTTNAWASDEMITYEMAIKQGFFSICSRHIEMITGQPALSFAKVVQLHRASWDQQE
;
A
#
# COMPACT_ATOMS: atom_id res chain seq x y z
N MET A 1 15.75 -15.26 -15.17
CA MET A 1 15.24 -14.93 -13.81
C MET A 1 13.74 -14.88 -13.89
N LYS A 2 13.02 -15.46 -12.92
CA LYS A 2 11.54 -15.41 -12.91
C LYS A 2 11.05 -14.60 -11.70
N ILE A 3 10.33 -13.53 -11.95
CA ILE A 3 9.76 -12.64 -10.94
C ILE A 3 8.27 -12.98 -10.77
N VAL A 4 7.86 -13.36 -9.57
CA VAL A 4 6.46 -13.64 -9.24
C VAL A 4 5.84 -12.42 -8.58
N ILE A 5 4.69 -11.96 -9.06
CA ILE A 5 3.96 -10.82 -8.48
C ILE A 5 2.62 -11.30 -7.95
N SER A 6 2.44 -11.31 -6.62
CA SER A 6 1.13 -11.53 -6.03
C SER A 6 0.26 -10.27 -6.12
N GLY A 7 -1.06 -10.44 -6.19
CA GLY A 7 -1.96 -9.28 -6.32
C GLY A 7 -1.77 -8.47 -7.61
N ALA A 8 -1.25 -9.09 -8.67
CA ALA A 8 -0.87 -8.44 -9.93
C ALA A 8 -2.02 -7.69 -10.62
N SER A 9 -3.27 -8.09 -10.41
CA SER A 9 -4.45 -7.40 -10.96
C SER A 9 -4.90 -6.17 -10.16
N GLY A 10 -4.34 -5.94 -8.97
CA GLY A 10 -4.59 -4.75 -8.17
C GLY A 10 -3.89 -3.49 -8.74
N ASP A 11 -4.23 -2.31 -8.23
CA ASP A 11 -3.68 -1.05 -8.74
C ASP A 11 -2.15 -0.98 -8.61
N LEU A 12 -1.60 -1.27 -7.42
CA LEU A 12 -0.15 -1.30 -7.22
C LEU A 12 0.52 -2.40 -8.07
N GLY A 13 -0.07 -3.60 -8.12
CA GLY A 13 0.47 -4.72 -8.89
C GLY A 13 0.55 -4.41 -10.38
N ARG A 14 -0.48 -3.78 -10.97
CA ARG A 14 -0.45 -3.34 -12.37
C ARG A 14 0.63 -2.30 -12.65
N LYS A 15 0.79 -1.31 -11.76
CA LYS A 15 1.85 -0.28 -11.89
C LYS A 15 3.24 -0.91 -11.85
N ILE A 16 3.48 -1.84 -10.92
CA ILE A 16 4.77 -2.56 -10.81
C ILE A 16 5.00 -3.41 -12.06
N THR A 17 3.98 -4.17 -12.51
CA THR A 17 4.08 -5.00 -13.72
C THR A 17 4.43 -4.17 -14.94
N ALA A 18 3.77 -3.02 -15.13
CA ALA A 18 4.06 -2.12 -16.25
C ALA A 18 5.50 -1.58 -16.24
N LEU A 19 6.04 -1.27 -15.07
CA LEU A 19 7.43 -0.81 -14.91
C LEU A 19 8.44 -1.95 -15.15
N LEU A 20 8.14 -3.16 -14.69
CA LEU A 20 9.00 -4.33 -14.93
C LEU A 20 9.04 -4.73 -16.39
N LEU A 21 7.94 -4.64 -17.14
CA LEU A 21 7.88 -4.90 -18.58
C LEU A 21 8.78 -3.97 -19.40
N GLN A 22 9.22 -2.84 -18.83
CA GLN A 22 10.21 -1.94 -19.46
C GLN A 22 11.65 -2.35 -19.15
N GLN A 23 11.87 -3.27 -18.20
CA GLN A 23 13.19 -3.63 -17.68
C GLN A 23 13.58 -5.09 -17.94
N VAL A 24 12.57 -5.98 -17.99
CA VAL A 24 12.77 -7.43 -18.19
C VAL A 24 11.81 -7.97 -19.24
N PRO A 25 12.16 -9.06 -19.95
CA PRO A 25 11.24 -9.73 -20.87
C PRO A 25 9.95 -10.17 -20.17
N ALA A 26 8.81 -10.01 -20.83
CA ALA A 26 7.51 -10.41 -20.26
C ALA A 26 7.49 -11.89 -19.85
N SER A 27 8.21 -12.75 -20.58
CA SER A 27 8.37 -14.17 -20.27
C SER A 27 9.05 -14.46 -18.93
N GLU A 28 9.69 -13.47 -18.30
CA GLU A 28 10.26 -13.58 -16.96
C GLU A 28 9.26 -13.24 -15.84
N LEU A 29 8.05 -12.78 -16.18
CA LEU A 29 7.03 -12.42 -15.21
C LEU A 29 6.00 -13.53 -15.02
N ILE A 30 5.74 -13.90 -13.76
CA ILE A 30 4.65 -14.76 -13.32
C ILE A 30 3.70 -13.90 -12.48
N LEU A 31 2.49 -13.68 -12.99
CA LEU A 31 1.52 -12.78 -12.39
C LEU A 31 0.41 -13.58 -11.70
N LEU A 32 0.31 -13.44 -10.39
CA LEU A 32 -0.68 -14.15 -9.58
C LEU A 32 -1.91 -13.27 -9.32
N THR A 33 -3.08 -13.85 -9.57
CA THR A 33 -4.36 -13.18 -9.33
C THR A 33 -5.49 -14.19 -9.11
N ARG A 34 -6.54 -13.81 -8.38
CA ARG A 34 -7.78 -14.59 -8.31
C ARG A 34 -8.59 -14.54 -9.62
N HIS A 35 -8.38 -13.50 -10.44
CA HIS A 35 -9.13 -13.20 -11.66
C HIS A 35 -8.21 -13.05 -12.87
N PRO A 36 -7.74 -14.15 -13.51
CA PRO A 36 -6.77 -14.10 -14.63
C PRO A 36 -7.20 -13.19 -15.80
N ALA A 37 -8.49 -13.14 -16.12
CA ALA A 37 -9.01 -12.30 -17.20
C ALA A 37 -8.67 -10.80 -17.06
N LYS A 38 -8.47 -10.30 -15.82
CA LYS A 38 -8.04 -8.92 -15.56
C LYS A 38 -6.61 -8.60 -16.01
N LEU A 39 -5.84 -9.62 -16.41
CA LEU A 39 -4.44 -9.50 -16.84
C LEU A 39 -4.23 -9.94 -18.30
N ALA A 40 -5.30 -9.99 -19.12
CA ALA A 40 -5.24 -10.39 -20.52
C ALA A 40 -4.20 -9.60 -21.34
N ALA A 41 -4.06 -8.30 -21.08
CA ALA A 41 -3.05 -7.46 -21.75
C ALA A 41 -1.61 -7.90 -21.43
N ALA A 42 -1.32 -8.28 -20.18
CA ALA A 42 0.00 -8.78 -19.82
C ALA A 42 0.26 -10.18 -20.41
N THR A 43 -0.76 -11.03 -20.50
CA THR A 43 -0.69 -12.32 -21.19
C THR A 43 -0.37 -12.14 -22.67
N ALA A 44 -1.01 -11.17 -23.34
CA ALA A 44 -0.75 -10.86 -24.76
C ALA A 44 0.71 -10.39 -25.00
N LEU A 45 1.36 -9.82 -23.99
CA LEU A 45 2.77 -9.43 -24.05
C LEU A 45 3.73 -10.60 -23.73
N GLY A 46 3.21 -11.79 -23.36
CA GLY A 46 3.99 -12.99 -23.09
C GLY A 46 4.27 -13.24 -21.59
N ALA A 47 3.65 -12.48 -20.67
CA ALA A 47 3.72 -12.78 -19.24
C ALA A 47 2.88 -14.00 -18.90
N GLU A 48 3.37 -14.82 -17.96
CA GLU A 48 2.64 -15.98 -17.46
C GLU A 48 1.65 -15.54 -16.38
N VAL A 49 0.36 -15.80 -16.58
CA VAL A 49 -0.70 -15.48 -15.61
C VAL A 49 -1.22 -16.76 -14.97
N ARG A 50 -1.19 -16.84 -13.64
CA ARG A 50 -1.64 -18.00 -12.87
C ARG A 50 -2.73 -17.59 -11.88
N LYS A 51 -3.78 -18.45 -11.76
CA LYS A 51 -4.76 -18.29 -10.70
C LYS A 51 -4.14 -18.68 -9.37
N ALA A 52 -4.29 -17.82 -8.36
CA ALA A 52 -3.80 -18.08 -7.01
C ALA A 52 -4.65 -17.36 -5.99
N ASP A 53 -4.82 -17.98 -4.84
CA ASP A 53 -5.48 -17.42 -3.66
C ASP A 53 -4.62 -17.73 -2.43
N PHE A 54 -4.51 -16.75 -1.51
CA PHE A 54 -3.75 -16.95 -0.27
C PHE A 54 -4.46 -17.85 0.75
N ASP A 55 -5.75 -18.09 0.54
CA ASP A 55 -6.53 -19.04 1.34
C ASP A 55 -6.45 -20.50 0.82
N ASP A 56 -5.84 -20.72 -0.38
CA ASP A 56 -5.55 -22.04 -0.97
C ASP A 56 -4.04 -22.33 -0.95
N ALA A 57 -3.51 -22.84 0.16
CA ALA A 57 -2.08 -23.10 0.32
C ALA A 57 -1.50 -24.05 -0.75
N PRO A 58 -2.13 -25.20 -1.09
CA PRO A 58 -1.60 -26.09 -2.15
C PRO A 58 -1.65 -25.45 -3.54
N GLY A 59 -2.72 -24.71 -3.85
CA GLY A 59 -2.85 -23.98 -5.11
C GLY A 59 -1.82 -22.87 -5.24
N LEU A 60 -1.58 -22.14 -4.16
CA LEU A 60 -0.58 -21.08 -4.11
C LEU A 60 0.85 -21.62 -4.30
N GLU A 61 1.21 -22.74 -3.63
CA GLU A 61 2.51 -23.38 -3.83
C GLU A 61 2.72 -23.76 -5.30
N ARG A 62 1.73 -24.42 -5.92
CA ARG A 62 1.81 -24.75 -7.35
C ARG A 62 1.98 -23.50 -8.22
N ALA A 63 1.26 -22.43 -7.91
CA ALA A 63 1.31 -21.18 -8.66
C ALA A 63 2.66 -20.45 -8.53
N LEU A 64 3.42 -20.68 -7.45
CA LEU A 64 4.73 -20.06 -7.19
C LEU A 64 5.89 -20.82 -7.84
N ARG A 65 5.71 -22.09 -8.26
CA ARG A 65 6.79 -22.93 -8.80
C ARG A 65 7.48 -22.30 -10.01
N GLY A 66 8.79 -22.38 -10.03
CA GLY A 66 9.64 -21.83 -11.08
C GLY A 66 9.97 -20.35 -10.92
N GLY A 67 9.48 -19.70 -9.87
CA GLY A 67 9.89 -18.33 -9.52
C GLY A 67 11.21 -18.30 -8.77
N ASP A 68 11.99 -17.25 -8.97
CA ASP A 68 13.23 -16.97 -8.21
C ASP A 68 12.97 -16.01 -7.05
N VAL A 69 12.20 -14.95 -7.31
CA VAL A 69 11.81 -13.90 -6.35
C VAL A 69 10.31 -13.66 -6.41
N MET A 70 9.70 -13.45 -5.24
CA MET A 70 8.28 -13.15 -5.11
C MET A 70 8.07 -11.75 -4.53
N LEU A 71 7.22 -10.95 -5.18
CA LEU A 71 6.61 -9.78 -4.55
C LEU A 71 5.35 -10.21 -3.79
N LEU A 72 5.38 -10.10 -2.48
CA LEU A 72 4.23 -10.24 -1.61
C LEU A 72 3.59 -8.85 -1.40
N ILE A 73 2.60 -8.52 -2.23
CA ILE A 73 1.76 -7.34 -1.99
C ILE A 73 0.82 -7.63 -0.84
N SER A 74 0.84 -6.77 0.18
CA SER A 74 0.00 -6.95 1.37
C SER A 74 -1.49 -6.99 1.03
N THR A 75 -2.21 -7.96 1.62
CA THR A 75 -3.66 -8.06 1.48
C THR A 75 -4.36 -6.96 2.28
N LEU A 76 -5.60 -6.67 1.91
CA LEU A 76 -6.44 -5.70 2.60
C LEU A 76 -7.36 -6.35 3.64
N SER A 77 -7.30 -7.67 3.79
CA SER A 77 -8.12 -8.48 4.69
C SER A 77 -7.64 -8.37 6.13
N ILE A 78 -7.97 -7.28 6.81
CA ILE A 78 -7.67 -7.08 8.23
C ILE A 78 -8.32 -8.21 9.04
N GLY A 79 -7.58 -8.73 10.03
CA GLY A 79 -7.97 -9.90 10.82
C GLY A 79 -7.55 -11.24 10.19
N LYS A 80 -7.43 -11.33 8.85
CA LYS A 80 -6.96 -12.52 8.12
C LYS A 80 -5.55 -12.34 7.54
N ARG A 81 -5.05 -11.11 7.46
CA ARG A 81 -3.79 -10.77 6.77
C ARG A 81 -2.59 -11.59 7.25
N VAL A 82 -2.40 -11.73 8.55
CA VAL A 82 -1.25 -12.48 9.12
C VAL A 82 -1.28 -13.93 8.65
N GLN A 83 -2.45 -14.58 8.70
CA GLN A 83 -2.63 -15.96 8.23
C GLN A 83 -2.34 -16.07 6.74
N GLN A 84 -2.94 -15.22 5.91
CA GLN A 84 -2.74 -15.21 4.45
C GLN A 84 -1.28 -14.98 4.07
N HIS A 85 -0.59 -14.04 4.72
CA HIS A 85 0.82 -13.78 4.47
C HIS A 85 1.71 -14.93 4.95
N THR A 86 1.39 -15.54 6.09
CA THR A 86 2.10 -16.74 6.59
C THR A 86 1.98 -17.90 5.59
N THR A 87 0.76 -18.14 5.08
CA THR A 87 0.52 -19.12 4.01
C THR A 87 1.38 -18.81 2.77
N ALA A 88 1.41 -17.55 2.34
CA ALA A 88 2.18 -17.13 1.17
C ALA A 88 3.70 -17.31 1.36
N ILE A 89 4.23 -16.97 2.53
CA ILE A 89 5.66 -17.14 2.85
C ILE A 89 6.04 -18.61 2.90
N HIS A 90 5.23 -19.46 3.52
CA HIS A 90 5.47 -20.91 3.57
C HIS A 90 5.37 -21.56 2.19
N ALA A 91 4.35 -21.19 1.40
CA ALA A 91 4.20 -21.67 0.02
C ALA A 91 5.37 -21.22 -0.87
N ALA A 92 5.85 -19.98 -0.70
CA ALA A 92 7.04 -19.49 -1.40
C ALA A 92 8.27 -20.34 -1.09
N LYS A 93 8.50 -20.65 0.18
CA LYS A 93 9.61 -21.53 0.60
C LYS A 93 9.49 -22.92 0.01
N ALA A 94 8.30 -23.55 0.09
CA ALA A 94 8.04 -24.88 -0.44
C ALA A 94 8.18 -24.94 -1.98
N ALA A 95 7.79 -23.87 -2.69
CA ALA A 95 7.93 -23.76 -4.14
C ALA A 95 9.37 -23.48 -4.61
N GLY A 96 10.32 -23.24 -3.69
CA GLY A 96 11.73 -22.99 -4.00
C GLY A 96 12.07 -21.54 -4.31
N ILE A 97 11.18 -20.58 -4.04
CA ILE A 97 11.49 -19.15 -4.05
C ILE A 97 12.69 -18.86 -3.16
N LYS A 98 13.59 -18.00 -3.59
CA LYS A 98 14.81 -17.66 -2.84
C LYS A 98 14.68 -16.36 -2.06
N HIS A 99 13.83 -15.44 -2.52
CA HIS A 99 13.74 -14.10 -1.98
C HIS A 99 12.30 -13.61 -2.01
N VAL A 100 11.83 -13.01 -0.92
CA VAL A 100 10.51 -12.36 -0.86
C VAL A 100 10.68 -10.86 -0.65
N VAL A 101 10.15 -10.07 -1.57
CA VAL A 101 9.98 -8.62 -1.43
C VAL A 101 8.58 -8.38 -0.86
N TYR A 102 8.49 -7.74 0.30
CA TYR A 102 7.22 -7.54 1.00
C TYR A 102 6.84 -6.06 1.08
N THR A 103 5.62 -5.71 0.67
CA THR A 103 5.08 -4.36 0.85
C THR A 103 4.49 -4.22 2.25
N SER A 104 5.27 -3.68 3.16
CA SER A 104 4.91 -3.41 4.55
C SER A 104 4.41 -1.97 4.75
N SER A 105 4.30 -1.52 5.99
CA SER A 105 3.90 -0.16 6.38
C SER A 105 4.98 0.51 7.23
N CYS A 106 5.11 1.84 7.13
CA CYS A 106 5.83 2.62 8.13
C CYS A 106 5.14 2.55 9.50
N GLY A 107 5.88 2.96 10.53
CA GLY A 107 5.32 3.11 11.88
C GLY A 107 5.00 1.79 12.58
N ILE A 108 5.50 0.67 12.06
CA ILE A 108 5.28 -0.64 12.68
C ILE A 108 6.31 -0.88 13.78
N GLN A 109 5.80 -0.98 14.99
CA GLN A 109 6.54 -1.30 16.21
C GLN A 109 5.63 -2.12 17.11
N PRO A 110 6.15 -2.85 18.12
CA PRO A 110 5.31 -3.65 19.02
C PRO A 110 4.19 -2.84 19.70
N GLN A 111 4.43 -1.54 19.97
CA GLN A 111 3.52 -0.66 20.69
C GLN A 111 2.56 0.11 19.76
N THR A 112 2.63 -0.06 18.44
CA THR A 112 1.73 0.66 17.55
C THR A 112 0.26 0.40 17.89
N PRO A 113 -0.59 1.44 18.00
CA PRO A 113 -2.02 1.23 18.17
C PRO A 113 -2.70 0.70 16.92
N SER A 114 -2.14 0.95 15.71
CA SER A 114 -2.73 0.55 14.43
C SER A 114 -2.93 -0.96 14.33
N ILE A 115 -4.15 -1.39 14.03
CA ILE A 115 -4.50 -2.80 13.83
C ILE A 115 -3.69 -3.36 12.65
N SER A 116 -3.71 -2.70 11.49
CA SER A 116 -2.90 -3.12 10.33
C SER A 116 -1.40 -3.04 10.62
N GLY A 117 -0.95 -2.08 11.42
CA GLY A 117 0.44 -1.97 11.86
C GLY A 117 0.90 -3.21 12.62
N LYS A 118 0.08 -3.73 13.55
CA LYS A 118 0.36 -4.97 14.28
C LYS A 118 0.44 -6.18 13.35
N GLU A 119 -0.44 -6.26 12.35
CA GLU A 119 -0.43 -7.35 11.36
C GLU A 119 0.79 -7.29 10.45
N HIS A 120 1.22 -6.09 10.02
CA HIS A 120 2.45 -5.90 9.29
C HIS A 120 3.67 -6.31 10.13
N TYR A 121 3.71 -5.91 11.40
CA TYR A 121 4.77 -6.30 12.33
C TYR A 121 4.87 -7.83 12.46
N ALA A 122 3.73 -8.50 12.67
CA ALA A 122 3.69 -9.96 12.74
C ALA A 122 4.16 -10.63 11.44
N THR A 123 3.72 -10.10 10.28
CA THR A 123 4.15 -10.61 8.97
C THR A 123 5.67 -10.47 8.75
N GLU A 124 6.24 -9.31 9.09
CA GLU A 124 7.70 -9.12 9.00
C GLU A 124 8.46 -10.13 9.87
N HIS A 125 7.97 -10.42 11.09
CA HIS A 125 8.56 -11.45 11.96
C HIS A 125 8.51 -12.86 11.35
N VAL A 126 7.37 -13.23 10.76
CA VAL A 126 7.24 -14.52 10.05
C VAL A 126 8.25 -14.59 8.90
N LEU A 127 8.34 -13.53 8.09
CA LEU A 127 9.24 -13.47 6.95
C LEU A 127 10.71 -13.56 7.39
N GLN A 128 11.12 -12.78 8.37
CA GLN A 128 12.50 -12.77 8.90
C GLN A 128 12.91 -14.14 9.49
N LYS A 129 11.96 -14.89 10.07
CA LYS A 129 12.20 -16.22 10.64
C LYS A 129 12.04 -17.37 9.61
N SER A 130 11.58 -17.09 8.40
CA SER A 130 11.29 -18.11 7.38
C SER A 130 12.53 -18.85 6.85
N GLY A 131 13.70 -18.22 6.93
CA GLY A 131 14.95 -18.67 6.29
C GLY A 131 15.06 -18.28 4.81
N LEU A 132 14.07 -17.56 4.26
CA LEU A 132 14.17 -16.92 2.95
C LEU A 132 14.97 -15.62 3.04
N HIS A 133 15.65 -15.25 1.96
CA HIS A 133 16.09 -13.87 1.82
C HIS A 133 14.88 -12.95 1.68
N PHE A 134 15.00 -11.72 2.16
CA PHE A 134 13.89 -10.77 2.10
C PHE A 134 14.34 -9.35 1.76
N THR A 135 13.39 -8.57 1.26
CA THR A 135 13.44 -7.10 1.25
C THR A 135 12.10 -6.59 1.73
N ILE A 136 12.10 -5.71 2.71
CA ILE A 136 10.88 -5.15 3.28
C ILE A 136 10.78 -3.69 2.86
N LEU A 137 9.66 -3.34 2.19
CA LEU A 137 9.36 -2.00 1.74
C LEU A 137 8.25 -1.42 2.64
N ARG A 138 8.65 -0.70 3.68
CA ARG A 138 7.74 -0.03 4.61
C ARG A 138 7.26 1.28 4.02
N LYS A 139 6.08 1.26 3.39
CA LYS A 139 5.49 2.45 2.79
C LYS A 139 4.84 3.35 3.84
N SER A 140 4.99 4.66 3.70
CA SER A 140 4.21 5.67 4.41
C SER A 140 2.78 5.76 3.85
N TRP A 141 1.93 6.64 4.40
CA TRP A 141 0.60 6.87 3.89
C TRP A 141 0.64 7.32 2.43
N TYR A 142 -0.27 6.79 1.60
CA TYR A 142 -0.29 7.17 0.19
C TYR A 142 -0.70 8.64 0.02
N ALA A 143 0.16 9.41 -0.65
CA ALA A 143 -0.09 10.81 -0.99
C ALA A 143 -1.34 10.99 -1.87
N ASP A 144 -1.70 9.96 -2.62
CA ASP A 144 -2.84 9.93 -3.54
C ASP A 144 -4.20 9.92 -2.81
N VAL A 145 -4.26 9.43 -1.56
CA VAL A 145 -5.52 9.23 -0.82
C VAL A 145 -6.30 10.53 -0.67
N ILE A 146 -5.64 11.60 -0.20
CA ILE A 146 -6.34 12.87 -0.01
C ILE A 146 -6.82 13.44 -1.35
N PRO A 147 -5.94 13.72 -2.34
CA PRO A 147 -6.38 14.37 -3.57
C PRO A 147 -7.30 13.50 -4.43
N GLN A 148 -7.14 12.18 -4.41
CA GLN A 148 -7.93 11.30 -5.28
C GLN A 148 -9.26 10.87 -4.67
N LEU A 149 -9.28 10.56 -3.37
CA LEU A 149 -10.45 9.93 -2.74
C LEU A 149 -11.24 10.88 -1.84
N LEU A 150 -10.53 11.77 -1.10
CA LEU A 150 -11.18 12.57 -0.06
C LEU A 150 -11.55 13.97 -0.52
N MET A 151 -10.78 14.57 -1.42
CA MET A 151 -11.01 15.94 -1.87
C MET A 151 -12.35 16.17 -2.56
N PRO A 152 -12.89 15.28 -3.41
CA PRO A 152 -14.19 15.49 -4.01
C PRO A 152 -15.29 15.72 -2.97
N ALA A 153 -15.36 14.87 -1.95
CA ALA A 153 -16.32 15.01 -0.87
C ALA A 153 -16.03 16.23 0.02
N ALA A 154 -14.74 16.48 0.32
CA ALA A 154 -14.34 17.64 1.12
C ALA A 154 -14.69 18.98 0.45
N ILE A 155 -14.58 19.09 -0.87
CA ILE A 155 -14.97 20.26 -1.65
C ILE A 155 -16.50 20.44 -1.59
N ALA A 156 -17.27 19.38 -1.76
CA ALA A 156 -18.74 19.43 -1.71
C ALA A 156 -19.27 19.82 -0.32
N MET A 157 -18.63 19.31 0.74
CA MET A 157 -19.04 19.58 2.13
C MET A 157 -18.44 20.86 2.71
N GLY A 158 -17.41 21.45 2.10
CA GLY A 158 -16.63 22.57 2.64
C GLY A 158 -15.82 22.24 3.88
N THR A 159 -15.73 20.97 4.28
CA THR A 159 -15.05 20.54 5.51
C THR A 159 -14.51 19.13 5.41
N ILE A 160 -13.46 18.83 6.20
CA ILE A 160 -12.92 17.49 6.38
C ILE A 160 -12.32 17.36 7.78
N GLY A 161 -12.52 16.22 8.45
CA GLY A 161 -12.07 16.00 9.82
C GLY A 161 -11.15 14.77 9.96
N PHE A 162 -10.08 14.94 10.75
CA PHE A 162 -9.19 13.87 11.17
C PHE A 162 -8.92 13.96 12.68
N SER A 163 -8.54 12.83 13.28
CA SER A 163 -8.21 12.75 14.70
C SER A 163 -6.70 12.60 14.97
N THR A 164 -5.88 13.00 13.99
CA THR A 164 -4.41 12.87 14.03
C THR A 164 -3.70 13.96 14.86
N GLY A 165 -4.41 14.99 15.31
CA GLY A 165 -3.80 16.12 16.01
C GLY A 165 -2.66 16.74 15.18
N ASN A 166 -1.51 16.95 15.82
CA ASN A 166 -0.29 17.46 15.19
C ASN A 166 0.66 16.33 14.71
N GLY A 167 0.19 15.09 14.66
CA GLY A 167 0.97 13.97 14.14
C GLY A 167 1.32 14.18 12.67
N MET A 168 2.52 13.77 12.28
CA MET A 168 3.05 14.00 10.95
C MET A 168 3.24 12.70 10.18
N VAL A 169 3.11 12.80 8.86
CA VAL A 169 3.41 11.73 7.90
C VAL A 169 4.28 12.30 6.78
N ALA A 170 5.13 11.48 6.17
CA ALA A 170 5.78 11.82 4.90
C ALA A 170 5.03 11.10 3.77
N PRO A 171 3.95 11.70 3.20
CA PRO A 171 3.06 11.02 2.27
C PRO A 171 3.80 10.62 1.00
N VAL A 172 3.67 9.36 0.57
CA VAL A 172 4.38 8.80 -0.57
C VAL A 172 3.45 8.55 -1.74
N ALA A 173 3.84 8.96 -2.94
CA ALA A 173 3.08 8.65 -4.15
C ALA A 173 3.03 7.13 -4.42
N LYS A 174 1.88 6.62 -4.79
CA LYS A 174 1.73 5.21 -5.15
C LYS A 174 2.62 4.84 -6.34
N ALA A 175 2.84 5.77 -7.25
CA ALA A 175 3.78 5.62 -8.36
C ALA A 175 5.23 5.40 -7.89
N ASP A 176 5.67 6.10 -6.84
CA ASP A 176 7.01 5.93 -6.25
C ASP A 176 7.15 4.60 -5.52
N CYS A 177 6.10 4.15 -4.83
CA CYS A 177 6.09 2.80 -4.26
C CYS A 177 6.24 1.72 -5.33
N ALA A 178 5.55 1.90 -6.47
CA ALA A 178 5.65 0.98 -7.60
C ALA A 178 7.05 1.00 -8.21
N ARG A 179 7.64 2.18 -8.38
CA ARG A 179 9.00 2.36 -8.91
C ARG A 179 10.06 1.72 -8.02
N ALA A 180 9.98 1.96 -6.71
CA ALA A 180 10.88 1.36 -5.73
C ALA A 180 10.77 -0.19 -5.74
N ALA A 181 9.55 -0.73 -5.75
CA ALA A 181 9.32 -2.17 -5.79
C ALA A 181 9.84 -2.80 -7.10
N ALA A 182 9.61 -2.17 -8.25
CA ALA A 182 10.11 -2.65 -9.54
C ALA A 182 11.65 -2.66 -9.59
N SER A 183 12.31 -1.58 -9.12
CA SER A 183 13.77 -1.50 -9.05
C SER A 183 14.37 -2.57 -8.14
N VAL A 184 13.77 -2.80 -6.97
CA VAL A 184 14.19 -3.86 -6.04
C VAL A 184 14.03 -5.24 -6.68
N LEU A 185 12.89 -5.52 -7.34
CA LEU A 185 12.64 -6.82 -7.97
C LEU A 185 13.62 -7.11 -9.11
N ALA A 186 13.92 -6.12 -9.94
CA ALA A 186 14.87 -6.27 -11.04
C ALA A 186 16.29 -6.59 -10.57
N ASN A 187 16.66 -6.13 -9.35
CA ASN A 187 18.00 -6.26 -8.77
C ASN A 187 17.96 -6.88 -7.37
N TYR A 188 17.00 -7.75 -7.08
CA TYR A 188 16.68 -8.22 -5.72
C TYR A 188 17.89 -8.73 -4.91
N ARG A 189 18.91 -9.29 -5.57
CA ARG A 189 20.10 -9.83 -4.90
C ARG A 189 20.93 -8.76 -4.19
N THR A 190 20.92 -7.52 -4.68
CA THR A 190 21.62 -6.37 -4.05
C THR A 190 20.85 -5.81 -2.86
N HIS A 191 19.60 -6.23 -2.66
CA HIS A 191 18.72 -5.77 -1.59
C HIS A 191 18.44 -6.85 -0.55
N THR A 192 19.29 -7.88 -0.46
CA THR A 192 19.10 -9.02 0.44
C THR A 192 19.08 -8.61 1.90
N ASN A 193 18.04 -9.04 2.62
CA ASN A 193 17.79 -8.79 4.04
C ASN A 193 17.76 -7.29 4.41
N ALA A 194 17.32 -6.46 3.47
CA ALA A 194 17.20 -5.03 3.65
C ALA A 194 15.78 -4.59 4.03
N ILE A 195 15.69 -3.52 4.80
CA ILE A 195 14.43 -2.86 5.16
C ILE A 195 14.53 -1.40 4.73
N TYR A 196 13.55 -0.95 3.96
CA TYR A 196 13.51 0.40 3.42
C TYR A 196 12.23 1.12 3.85
N GLU A 197 12.37 2.33 4.38
CA GLU A 197 11.26 3.24 4.64
C GLU A 197 10.93 3.98 3.33
N ILE A 198 9.81 3.67 2.73
CA ILE A 198 9.36 4.20 1.44
C ILE A 198 8.44 5.38 1.71
N THR A 199 9.01 6.58 1.74
CA THR A 199 8.36 7.81 2.16
C THR A 199 8.43 8.88 1.07
N GLY A 200 7.50 9.86 1.15
CA GLY A 200 7.69 11.13 0.44
C GLY A 200 8.87 11.93 0.99
N PRO A 201 9.21 13.05 0.34
CA PRO A 201 10.43 13.80 0.65
C PRO A 201 10.30 14.75 1.85
N GLN A 202 9.10 14.89 2.42
CA GLN A 202 8.82 15.87 3.46
C GLN A 202 7.69 15.41 4.38
N LEU A 203 7.80 15.75 5.67
CA LEU A 203 6.77 15.56 6.68
C LEU A 203 5.70 16.66 6.60
N PHE A 204 4.43 16.26 6.77
CA PHE A 204 3.27 17.14 6.84
C PHE A 204 2.33 16.68 7.96
N THR A 205 1.67 17.62 8.61
CA THR A 205 0.41 17.33 9.33
C THR A 205 -0.72 17.15 8.33
N LEU A 206 -1.83 16.52 8.75
CA LEU A 206 -3.01 16.41 7.89
C LEU A 206 -3.61 17.80 7.60
N ALA A 207 -3.54 18.71 8.56
CA ALA A 207 -3.96 20.11 8.38
C ALA A 207 -3.19 20.81 7.25
N ASP A 208 -1.84 20.65 7.20
CA ASP A 208 -1.01 21.22 6.14
C ASP A 208 -1.38 20.65 4.76
N MET A 209 -1.62 19.34 4.70
CA MET A 209 -2.01 18.67 3.45
C MET A 209 -3.37 19.18 2.94
N ILE A 210 -4.36 19.36 3.83
CA ILE A 210 -5.68 19.89 3.46
C ILE A 210 -5.59 21.36 3.08
N ALA A 211 -4.83 22.18 3.80
CA ALA A 211 -4.61 23.59 3.45
C ALA A 211 -4.00 23.73 2.05
N HIS A 212 -3.03 22.89 1.71
CA HIS A 212 -2.46 22.86 0.36
C HIS A 212 -3.50 22.49 -0.70
N CYS A 213 -4.30 21.45 -0.47
CA CYS A 213 -5.37 21.04 -1.38
C CYS A 213 -6.45 22.13 -1.53
N SER A 214 -6.84 22.78 -0.43
CA SER A 214 -7.79 23.92 -0.44
C SER A 214 -7.28 25.06 -1.32
N THR A 215 -6.00 25.42 -1.19
CA THR A 215 -5.35 26.44 -2.02
C THR A 215 -5.39 26.06 -3.52
N VAL A 216 -5.03 24.81 -3.86
CA VAL A 216 -5.01 24.33 -5.25
C VAL A 216 -6.42 24.23 -5.83
N SER A 217 -7.42 23.83 -5.05
CA SER A 217 -8.81 23.74 -5.50
C SER A 217 -9.48 25.11 -5.67
N ARG A 218 -8.95 26.14 -5.03
CA ARG A 218 -9.59 27.48 -4.89
C ARG A 218 -10.96 27.42 -4.20
N LYS A 219 -11.22 26.36 -3.44
CA LYS A 219 -12.44 26.19 -2.63
C LYS A 219 -12.02 26.18 -1.16
N PRO A 220 -12.64 26.99 -0.29
CA PRO A 220 -12.33 26.97 1.13
C PRO A 220 -12.75 25.63 1.75
N ILE A 221 -11.83 24.97 2.44
CA ILE A 221 -12.10 23.71 3.13
C ILE A 221 -11.64 23.87 4.57
N VAL A 222 -12.57 23.74 5.50
CA VAL A 222 -12.30 23.80 6.93
C VAL A 222 -11.74 22.46 7.41
N TYR A 223 -10.50 22.47 7.89
CA TYR A 223 -9.94 21.31 8.58
C TYR A 223 -10.48 21.24 10.01
N GLN A 224 -11.03 20.10 10.39
CA GLN A 224 -11.51 19.82 11.74
C GLN A 224 -10.56 18.86 12.45
N ASN A 225 -9.96 19.31 13.55
CA ASN A 225 -9.19 18.43 14.42
C ASN A 225 -10.13 17.77 15.43
N LEU A 226 -10.52 16.54 15.15
CA LEU A 226 -11.50 15.78 15.93
C LEU A 226 -10.82 15.01 17.08
N SER A 227 -11.60 14.69 18.12
CA SER A 227 -11.24 13.60 19.02
C SER A 227 -11.46 12.26 18.33
N HIS A 228 -10.82 11.19 18.79
CA HIS A 228 -11.08 9.83 18.27
C HIS A 228 -12.55 9.42 18.49
N ALA A 229 -13.14 9.84 19.62
CA ALA A 229 -14.54 9.55 19.94
C ALA A 229 -15.50 10.27 18.96
N ASP A 230 -15.26 11.55 18.67
CA ASP A 230 -16.08 12.30 17.71
C ASP A 230 -15.97 11.72 16.30
N LYS A 231 -14.74 11.36 15.90
CA LYS A 231 -14.50 10.72 14.60
C LYS A 231 -15.21 9.37 14.49
N GLN A 232 -15.17 8.57 15.57
CA GLN A 232 -15.89 7.29 15.64
C GLN A 232 -17.40 7.49 15.55
N ALA A 233 -17.94 8.48 16.26
CA ALA A 233 -19.37 8.81 16.19
C ALA A 233 -19.82 9.20 14.77
N ILE A 234 -18.97 9.91 14.02
CA ILE A 234 -19.23 10.24 12.60
C ILE A 234 -19.28 8.94 11.77
N PHE A 235 -18.33 8.03 11.95
CA PHE A 235 -18.32 6.76 11.23
C PHE A 235 -19.53 5.87 11.57
N ASP A 236 -19.92 5.82 12.85
CA ASP A 236 -21.11 5.10 13.29
C ASP A 236 -22.40 5.69 12.66
N ALA A 237 -22.50 7.02 12.60
CA ALA A 237 -23.62 7.72 11.94
C ALA A 237 -23.66 7.50 10.42
N MET A 238 -22.51 7.27 9.79
CA MET A 238 -22.40 6.91 8.37
C MET A 238 -22.67 5.40 8.12
N GLY A 239 -22.89 4.60 9.15
CA GLY A 239 -23.08 3.15 9.03
C GLY A 239 -21.82 2.39 8.64
N ILE A 240 -20.61 2.96 8.86
CA ILE A 240 -19.35 2.30 8.57
C ILE A 240 -19.10 1.22 9.64
N SER A 241 -18.94 -0.02 9.22
CA SER A 241 -18.67 -1.14 10.14
C SER A 241 -17.36 -0.90 10.92
N ARG A 242 -17.38 -1.26 12.22
CA ARG A 242 -16.19 -1.18 13.05
C ARG A 242 -15.14 -2.21 12.66
N ASP A 243 -15.59 -3.43 12.40
CA ASP A 243 -14.73 -4.54 12.01
C ASP A 243 -14.72 -4.74 10.50
N TYR A 244 -13.61 -5.29 9.99
CA TYR A 244 -13.52 -5.70 8.60
C TYR A 244 -14.53 -6.81 8.30
N GLN A 245 -15.28 -6.63 7.21
CA GLN A 245 -16.19 -7.64 6.67
C GLN A 245 -15.73 -8.06 5.27
N GLU A 246 -15.88 -9.33 4.96
CA GLU A 246 -15.53 -9.87 3.64
C GLU A 246 -16.37 -9.17 2.55
N GLY A 247 -15.68 -8.67 1.52
CA GLY A 247 -16.34 -7.94 0.43
C GLY A 247 -16.34 -6.41 0.59
N MET A 248 -16.05 -5.83 1.75
CA MET A 248 -15.99 -4.37 1.95
C MET A 248 -15.16 -3.65 0.90
N MET A 249 -14.08 -4.27 0.41
CA MET A 249 -13.20 -3.69 -0.59
C MET A 249 -13.81 -3.61 -2.00
N ASN A 250 -14.97 -4.23 -2.22
CA ASN A 250 -15.69 -4.13 -3.49
C ASN A 250 -16.63 -2.91 -3.51
N ASP A 251 -16.88 -2.31 -2.34
CA ASP A 251 -17.66 -1.09 -2.19
C ASP A 251 -16.69 0.10 -2.01
N THR A 252 -16.69 1.01 -2.97
CA THR A 252 -15.83 2.22 -2.95
C THR A 252 -16.22 3.20 -1.85
N THR A 253 -17.42 3.08 -1.28
CA THR A 253 -17.95 3.97 -0.24
C THR A 253 -17.57 3.50 1.17
N ASN A 254 -17.37 2.18 1.36
CA ASN A 254 -17.11 1.56 2.68
C ASN A 254 -15.88 0.65 2.66
N ALA A 255 -14.80 1.07 2.00
CA ALA A 255 -13.61 0.26 1.77
C ALA A 255 -12.80 -0.11 3.04
N TRP A 256 -13.08 0.52 4.19
CA TRP A 256 -12.29 0.40 5.41
C TRP A 256 -13.17 0.27 6.65
N ALA A 257 -12.80 -0.62 7.56
CA ALA A 257 -13.39 -0.69 8.89
C ALA A 257 -13.03 0.56 9.71
N SER A 258 -13.97 1.11 10.47
CA SER A 258 -13.75 2.35 11.19
C SER A 258 -12.71 2.21 12.31
N ASP A 259 -12.63 1.06 12.99
CA ASP A 259 -11.61 0.81 14.02
C ASP A 259 -10.20 0.81 13.43
N GLU A 260 -10.02 0.31 12.21
CA GLU A 260 -8.73 0.42 11.52
C GLU A 260 -8.38 1.88 11.23
N MET A 261 -9.32 2.66 10.70
CA MET A 261 -9.09 4.09 10.41
C MET A 261 -8.73 4.87 11.67
N ILE A 262 -9.47 4.67 12.76
CA ILE A 262 -9.22 5.33 14.04
C ILE A 262 -7.86 4.92 14.62
N THR A 263 -7.55 3.64 14.66
CA THR A 263 -6.27 3.17 15.23
C THR A 263 -5.07 3.57 14.38
N TYR A 264 -5.26 3.72 13.06
CA TYR A 264 -4.25 4.27 12.16
C TYR A 264 -4.00 5.76 12.45
N GLU A 265 -5.08 6.57 12.60
CA GLU A 265 -4.99 7.97 12.99
C GLU A 265 -4.37 8.15 14.39
N MET A 266 -4.65 7.24 15.34
CA MET A 266 -3.97 7.20 16.64
C MET A 266 -2.46 7.00 16.50
N ALA A 267 -2.04 6.08 15.64
CA ALA A 267 -0.61 5.86 15.39
C ALA A 267 0.07 7.09 14.78
N ILE A 268 -0.61 7.81 13.87
CA ILE A 268 -0.11 9.09 13.34
C ILE A 268 0.02 10.10 14.48
N LYS A 269 -1.02 10.28 15.30
CA LYS A 269 -1.05 11.23 16.43
C LYS A 269 0.09 10.97 17.42
N GLN A 270 0.44 9.71 17.65
CA GLN A 270 1.50 9.29 18.54
C GLN A 270 2.91 9.34 17.91
N GLY A 271 3.02 9.80 16.65
CA GLY A 271 4.30 10.00 15.97
C GLY A 271 4.90 8.75 15.32
N PHE A 272 4.21 7.61 15.30
CA PHE A 272 4.72 6.39 14.66
C PHE A 272 5.02 6.56 13.17
N PHE A 273 4.34 7.47 12.49
CA PHE A 273 4.50 7.78 11.07
C PHE A 273 5.44 8.96 10.77
N SER A 274 6.04 9.58 11.80
CA SER A 274 6.95 10.73 11.65
C SER A 274 8.33 10.28 11.14
N ILE A 275 8.34 9.54 10.03
CA ILE A 275 9.52 8.98 9.37
C ILE A 275 9.62 9.60 7.98
N CYS A 276 10.80 10.18 7.67
CA CYS A 276 11.14 10.70 6.35
C CYS A 276 12.49 10.16 5.92
N SER A 277 12.58 9.57 4.74
CA SER A 277 13.80 8.92 4.24
C SER A 277 14.10 9.29 2.79
N ARG A 278 15.33 9.00 2.34
CA ARG A 278 15.74 9.10 0.94
C ARG A 278 15.87 7.74 0.27
N HIS A 279 15.28 6.68 0.82
CA HIS A 279 15.41 5.33 0.29
C HIS A 279 14.87 5.18 -1.13
N ILE A 280 13.79 5.91 -1.51
CA ILE A 280 13.29 5.91 -2.89
C ILE A 280 14.38 6.37 -3.85
N GLU A 281 15.03 7.50 -3.56
CA GLU A 281 16.11 8.04 -4.39
C GLU A 281 17.30 7.07 -4.44
N MET A 282 17.68 6.50 -3.30
CA MET A 282 18.77 5.53 -3.22
C MET A 282 18.50 4.27 -4.07
N ILE A 283 17.26 3.76 -4.05
CA ILE A 283 16.87 2.55 -4.78
C ILE A 283 16.70 2.82 -6.28
N THR A 284 16.17 3.99 -6.64
CA THR A 284 15.69 4.26 -8.01
C THR A 284 16.55 5.25 -8.80
N GLY A 285 17.50 5.93 -8.13
CA GLY A 285 18.26 7.04 -8.71
C GLY A 285 17.44 8.31 -8.96
N GLN A 286 16.17 8.35 -8.54
CA GLN A 286 15.25 9.45 -8.76
C GLN A 286 14.60 9.87 -7.45
N PRO A 287 14.47 11.17 -7.13
CA PRO A 287 13.81 11.62 -5.91
C PRO A 287 12.33 11.19 -5.89
N ALA A 288 11.78 11.08 -4.69
CA ALA A 288 10.35 10.87 -4.51
C ALA A 288 9.55 12.11 -4.97
N LEU A 289 8.34 11.89 -5.49
CA LEU A 289 7.43 12.97 -5.86
C LEU A 289 7.02 13.77 -4.61
N SER A 290 7.02 15.10 -4.72
CA SER A 290 6.47 15.94 -3.66
C SER A 290 4.95 15.80 -3.56
N PHE A 291 4.39 16.03 -2.37
CA PHE A 291 2.93 16.05 -2.19
C PHE A 291 2.24 17.04 -3.13
N ALA A 292 2.83 18.22 -3.32
CA ALA A 292 2.31 19.21 -4.26
C ALA A 292 2.21 18.68 -5.69
N LYS A 293 3.20 17.90 -6.15
CA LYS A 293 3.14 17.27 -7.47
C LYS A 293 2.04 16.23 -7.58
N VAL A 294 1.84 15.43 -6.52
CA VAL A 294 0.75 14.43 -6.48
C VAL A 294 -0.62 15.14 -6.52
N VAL A 295 -0.81 16.22 -5.76
CA VAL A 295 -2.03 17.04 -5.79
C VAL A 295 -2.31 17.54 -7.21
N GLN A 296 -1.30 18.07 -7.90
CA GLN A 296 -1.44 18.54 -9.30
C GLN A 296 -1.88 17.42 -10.25
N LEU A 297 -1.38 16.19 -10.08
CA LEU A 297 -1.75 15.05 -10.94
C LEU A 297 -3.23 14.66 -10.79
N HIS A 298 -3.81 14.90 -9.62
CA HIS A 298 -5.22 14.57 -9.36
C HIS A 298 -6.17 15.77 -9.48
N ARG A 299 -5.67 16.99 -9.70
CA ARG A 299 -6.47 18.23 -9.73
C ARG A 299 -7.63 18.18 -10.73
N ALA A 300 -7.41 17.63 -11.91
CA ALA A 300 -8.43 17.57 -12.95
C ALA A 300 -9.67 16.72 -12.57
N SER A 301 -9.54 15.78 -11.64
CA SER A 301 -10.66 14.95 -11.17
C SER A 301 -11.61 15.70 -10.22
N TRP A 302 -11.24 16.89 -9.72
CA TRP A 302 -12.05 17.67 -8.79
C TRP A 302 -13.10 18.53 -9.51
N ASP A 303 -12.87 18.85 -10.78
CA ASP A 303 -13.76 19.72 -11.57
C ASP A 303 -14.88 18.91 -12.29
N GLN A 304 -14.87 17.57 -12.20
CA GLN A 304 -15.82 16.71 -12.91
C GLN A 304 -17.13 16.44 -12.12
N GLN A 305 -17.36 17.12 -11.00
CA GLN A 305 -18.54 16.94 -10.14
C GLN A 305 -19.47 18.17 -10.08
N GLU A 306 -19.35 19.08 -11.06
CA GLU A 306 -20.33 20.18 -11.27
C GLU A 306 -21.50 19.73 -12.16
#